data_a2cdb4184fe7762b83c4feda33362ab9
#
_entry.id   a2cdb4184fe7762b83c4feda33362ab9
#
_cell.length_a   1.000
_cell.length_b   1.000
_cell.length_c   1.000
_cell.angle_alpha   90.00
_cell.angle_beta   90.00
_cell.angle_gamma   90.00
#
_symmetry.space_group_name_H-M   'P 1'
#
loop_
_entity.id
_entity.type
_entity.pdbx_description
1 polymer ?
#
loop_
_entity_poly.entity_id
_entity_poly.type
_entity_poly.pdbx_seq_one_letter_code
_entity_poly.pdbx_strand_id
1 'polypeptide(L)'
;PPLPAPYPAVRVVVTGSTGAVGRRVCARLAADGHEVVGLDRRSSVPPAPGVEIRVVDLAVADLRDLLSGVDTVVHLASGVTAGDVGGNTGHDRLAVVERLLAAAGDVGVGHLVVRSSAMVYGAWPDNPVPLTEDAPVRPCPDFLFAVHRARLEEMAAAWADGHPDRVLTVLRPAVTVAEERPGGLASVVGAATSIRSDEGEPLGQFLHSDDLADAAVCAVAVRYDGPLNVAPDGWISAVVMADLGGYGHRVGSLLAAETGREPGSDLRRLIDHL
;
A
#
# COMPACT_ATOMS: atom_id res chain seq x y z
N PRO A 1 -19.00 3.11 -8.56
CA PRO A 1 -19.22 2.72 -9.94
C PRO A 1 -17.88 2.34 -10.57
N PRO A 2 -17.86 1.34 -11.48
CA PRO A 2 -16.62 1.02 -12.18
C PRO A 2 -16.09 2.26 -12.89
N LEU A 3 -14.76 2.39 -12.95
CA LEU A 3 -14.12 3.42 -13.75
C LEU A 3 -14.63 3.31 -15.20
N PRO A 4 -14.86 4.42 -15.90
CA PRO A 4 -15.23 4.35 -17.30
C PRO A 4 -14.12 3.59 -18.05
N ALA A 5 -14.48 2.51 -18.72
CA ALA A 5 -13.55 1.73 -19.51
C ALA A 5 -13.08 2.53 -20.74
N PRO A 6 -11.89 3.16 -20.69
CA PRO A 6 -11.15 3.42 -21.92
C PRO A 6 -9.72 2.89 -21.86
N TYR A 7 -9.34 2.19 -20.78
CA TYR A 7 -7.97 1.70 -20.68
C TYR A 7 -7.90 0.26 -21.23
N PRO A 8 -6.92 -0.06 -22.07
CA PRO A 8 -6.77 -1.41 -22.58
C PRO A 8 -6.53 -2.40 -21.43
N ALA A 9 -7.11 -3.58 -21.55
CA ALA A 9 -6.83 -4.67 -20.63
C ALA A 9 -5.31 -4.96 -20.64
N VAL A 10 -4.72 -5.03 -19.46
CA VAL A 10 -3.29 -5.32 -19.27
C VAL A 10 -3.10 -6.54 -18.40
N ARG A 11 -1.94 -7.16 -18.51
CA ARG A 11 -1.56 -8.27 -17.63
C ARG A 11 -0.87 -7.72 -16.38
N VAL A 12 -1.47 -8.00 -15.21
CA VAL A 12 -1.04 -7.46 -13.93
C VAL A 12 -0.61 -8.58 -13.01
N VAL A 13 0.59 -8.45 -12.44
CA VAL A 13 1.04 -9.29 -11.33
C VAL A 13 0.89 -8.53 -10.03
N VAL A 14 0.21 -9.13 -9.04
CA VAL A 14 0.02 -8.57 -7.70
C VAL A 14 0.76 -9.42 -6.69
N THR A 15 1.81 -8.91 -6.05
CA THR A 15 2.50 -9.60 -4.95
C THR A 15 1.83 -9.30 -3.61
N GLY A 16 1.79 -10.27 -2.70
CA GLY A 16 1.04 -10.13 -1.46
C GLY A 16 -0.48 -10.21 -1.69
N SER A 17 -0.87 -10.96 -2.72
CA SER A 17 -2.23 -11.05 -3.27
C SER A 17 -3.26 -11.62 -2.30
N THR A 18 -2.87 -12.42 -1.30
CA THR A 18 -3.78 -12.99 -0.30
C THR A 18 -3.92 -12.11 0.96
N GLY A 19 -3.16 -11.02 1.03
CA GLY A 19 -3.29 -10.01 2.09
C GLY A 19 -4.59 -9.20 1.99
N ALA A 20 -4.94 -8.47 3.06
CA ALA A 20 -6.18 -7.69 3.11
C ALA A 20 -6.35 -6.71 1.93
N VAL A 21 -5.30 -5.99 1.55
CA VAL A 21 -5.32 -5.09 0.38
C VAL A 21 -5.17 -5.88 -0.92
N GLY A 22 -4.21 -6.83 -0.98
CA GLY A 22 -3.88 -7.54 -2.21
C GLY A 22 -5.06 -8.29 -2.83
N ARG A 23 -5.86 -8.99 -2.02
CA ARG A 23 -7.06 -9.71 -2.51
C ARG A 23 -8.13 -8.77 -3.08
N ARG A 24 -8.25 -7.56 -2.49
CA ARG A 24 -9.18 -6.52 -2.98
C ARG A 24 -8.70 -5.95 -4.31
N VAL A 25 -7.41 -5.65 -4.41
CA VAL A 25 -6.78 -5.19 -5.67
C VAL A 25 -6.96 -6.23 -6.76
N CYS A 26 -6.63 -7.51 -6.49
CA CYS A 26 -6.82 -8.58 -7.48
C CYS A 26 -8.27 -8.69 -7.96
N ALA A 27 -9.24 -8.67 -7.02
CA ALA A 27 -10.65 -8.79 -7.36
C ALA A 27 -11.16 -7.63 -8.23
N ARG A 28 -10.74 -6.38 -7.91
CA ARG A 28 -11.16 -5.19 -8.64
C ARG A 28 -10.52 -5.14 -10.04
N LEU A 29 -9.22 -5.38 -10.14
CA LEU A 29 -8.53 -5.44 -11.44
C LEU A 29 -9.13 -6.51 -12.37
N ALA A 30 -9.48 -7.68 -11.83
CA ALA A 30 -10.15 -8.73 -12.62
C ALA A 30 -11.57 -8.33 -13.03
N ALA A 31 -12.31 -7.64 -12.15
CA ALA A 31 -13.64 -7.11 -12.47
C ALA A 31 -13.59 -6.00 -13.55
N ASP A 32 -12.50 -5.24 -13.63
CA ASP A 32 -12.24 -4.23 -14.65
C ASP A 32 -11.71 -4.85 -15.97
N GLY A 33 -11.57 -6.18 -16.03
CA GLY A 33 -11.22 -6.92 -17.25
C GLY A 33 -9.73 -7.12 -17.48
N HIS A 34 -8.87 -6.85 -16.49
CA HIS A 34 -7.44 -7.13 -16.57
C HIS A 34 -7.16 -8.65 -16.39
N GLU A 35 -6.07 -9.14 -16.98
CA GLU A 35 -5.53 -10.46 -16.66
C GLU A 35 -4.71 -10.38 -15.37
N VAL A 36 -5.18 -11.03 -14.29
CA VAL A 36 -4.60 -10.86 -12.96
C VAL A 36 -3.96 -12.14 -12.45
N VAL A 37 -2.67 -12.09 -12.15
CA VAL A 37 -1.92 -13.14 -11.47
C VAL A 37 -1.48 -12.66 -10.10
N GLY A 38 -2.01 -13.28 -9.05
CA GLY A 38 -1.61 -13.02 -7.68
C GLY A 38 -0.46 -13.93 -7.26
N LEU A 39 0.58 -13.35 -6.68
CA LEU A 39 1.72 -14.06 -6.09
C LEU A 39 1.71 -13.91 -4.58
N ASP A 40 1.73 -15.03 -3.85
CA ASP A 40 1.86 -15.03 -2.38
C ASP A 40 2.52 -16.31 -1.89
N ARG A 41 3.06 -16.29 -0.68
CA ARG A 41 3.62 -17.48 -0.03
C ARG A 41 2.56 -18.46 0.48
N ARG A 42 1.31 -18.04 0.56
CA ARG A 42 0.20 -18.82 1.09
C ARG A 42 -1.03 -18.65 0.20
N SER A 43 -1.82 -19.71 0.07
CA SER A 43 -3.14 -19.67 -0.52
C SER A 43 -4.14 -19.98 0.60
N SER A 44 -4.50 -18.98 1.38
CA SER A 44 -5.38 -19.16 2.55
C SER A 44 -6.84 -18.78 2.28
N VAL A 45 -7.11 -18.17 1.12
CA VAL A 45 -8.45 -17.69 0.74
C VAL A 45 -8.70 -18.07 -0.72
N PRO A 46 -9.90 -18.55 -1.08
CA PRO A 46 -10.26 -18.76 -2.48
C PRO A 46 -10.06 -17.46 -3.29
N PRO A 47 -9.48 -17.55 -4.50
CA PRO A 47 -9.31 -16.38 -5.35
C PRO A 47 -10.68 -15.83 -5.81
N ALA A 48 -10.73 -14.54 -6.09
CA ALA A 48 -11.87 -13.94 -6.76
C ALA A 48 -12.00 -14.48 -8.19
N PRO A 49 -13.20 -14.47 -8.78
CA PRO A 49 -13.39 -14.88 -10.17
C PRO A 49 -12.45 -14.13 -11.12
N GLY A 50 -11.82 -14.83 -12.04
CA GLY A 50 -10.88 -14.26 -13.00
C GLY A 50 -9.45 -13.98 -12.45
N VAL A 51 -9.16 -14.36 -11.22
CA VAL A 51 -7.83 -14.21 -10.59
C VAL A 51 -7.14 -15.57 -10.52
N GLU A 52 -5.95 -15.67 -11.10
CA GLU A 52 -5.05 -16.80 -10.88
C GLU A 52 -4.16 -16.52 -9.67
N ILE A 53 -4.09 -17.45 -8.70
CA ILE A 53 -3.16 -17.35 -7.55
C ILE A 53 -2.06 -18.39 -7.70
N ARG A 54 -0.82 -17.93 -7.67
CA ARG A 54 0.38 -18.78 -7.62
C ARG A 54 1.03 -18.69 -6.24
N VAL A 55 1.20 -19.84 -5.60
CA VAL A 55 1.88 -19.93 -4.30
C VAL A 55 3.38 -19.99 -4.55
N VAL A 56 4.07 -18.89 -4.26
CA VAL A 56 5.49 -18.77 -4.52
C VAL A 56 6.19 -17.99 -3.40
N ASP A 57 7.46 -18.33 -3.16
CA ASP A 57 8.35 -17.51 -2.36
C ASP A 57 9.24 -16.67 -3.29
N LEU A 58 9.02 -15.35 -3.28
CA LEU A 58 9.75 -14.41 -4.14
C LEU A 58 11.26 -14.38 -3.86
N ALA A 59 11.70 -14.88 -2.69
CA ALA A 59 13.12 -14.95 -2.34
C ALA A 59 13.87 -15.99 -3.17
N VAL A 60 13.20 -17.05 -3.63
CA VAL A 60 13.83 -18.18 -4.30
C VAL A 60 13.27 -18.48 -5.70
N ALA A 61 12.08 -17.96 -6.02
CA ALA A 61 11.41 -18.20 -7.31
C ALA A 61 12.19 -17.60 -8.50
N ASP A 62 11.97 -18.16 -9.69
CA ASP A 62 12.38 -17.51 -10.95
C ASP A 62 11.40 -16.36 -11.27
N LEU A 63 11.80 -15.15 -10.92
CA LEU A 63 10.96 -13.97 -11.10
C LEU A 63 10.86 -13.54 -12.57
N ARG A 64 11.84 -13.86 -13.42
CA ARG A 64 11.78 -13.55 -14.87
C ARG A 64 10.69 -14.37 -15.54
N ASP A 65 10.59 -15.64 -15.21
CA ASP A 65 9.52 -16.50 -15.73
C ASP A 65 8.14 -16.00 -15.28
N LEU A 66 8.00 -15.67 -13.98
CA LEU A 66 6.75 -15.18 -13.41
C LEU A 66 6.30 -13.81 -13.97
N LEU A 67 7.24 -12.96 -14.38
CA LEU A 67 6.98 -11.62 -14.90
C LEU A 67 7.03 -11.55 -16.44
N SER A 68 7.26 -12.65 -17.14
CA SER A 68 7.30 -12.67 -18.60
C SER A 68 5.95 -12.25 -19.20
N GLY A 69 5.96 -11.21 -20.06
CA GLY A 69 4.77 -10.65 -20.70
C GLY A 69 3.83 -9.92 -19.75
N VAL A 70 4.31 -9.48 -18.58
CA VAL A 70 3.56 -8.67 -17.62
C VAL A 70 3.76 -7.20 -17.93
N ASP A 71 2.65 -6.46 -18.04
CA ASP A 71 2.66 -5.01 -18.28
C ASP A 71 2.88 -4.22 -16.99
N THR A 72 2.22 -4.67 -15.90
CA THR A 72 2.21 -3.95 -14.62
C THR A 72 2.47 -4.90 -13.45
N VAL A 73 3.33 -4.47 -12.53
CA VAL A 73 3.55 -5.14 -11.24
C VAL A 73 3.03 -4.26 -10.11
N VAL A 74 2.10 -4.79 -9.31
CA VAL A 74 1.61 -4.15 -8.07
C VAL A 74 2.26 -4.86 -6.88
N HIS A 75 3.28 -4.22 -6.28
CA HIS A 75 4.04 -4.78 -5.17
C HIS A 75 3.46 -4.39 -3.82
N LEU A 76 2.60 -5.25 -3.27
CA LEU A 76 1.97 -5.09 -1.95
C LEU A 76 2.57 -6.01 -0.88
N ALA A 77 3.43 -6.95 -1.28
CA ALA A 77 4.09 -7.86 -0.36
C ALA A 77 4.95 -7.05 0.61
N SER A 78 4.42 -6.81 1.80
CA SER A 78 5.15 -6.21 2.89
C SER A 78 5.35 -7.27 3.97
N GLY A 79 6.49 -7.88 4.00
CA GLY A 79 6.81 -8.81 5.07
C GLY A 79 6.92 -8.17 6.47
N VAL A 80 6.63 -6.86 6.64
CA VAL A 80 6.71 -6.16 7.93
C VAL A 80 5.33 -6.09 8.56
N THR A 81 5.16 -6.75 9.69
CA THR A 81 4.08 -6.48 10.63
C THR A 81 4.61 -5.53 11.72
N ALA A 82 3.74 -4.76 12.34
CA ALA A 82 4.13 -3.88 13.45
C ALA A 82 4.78 -4.66 14.64
N GLY A 83 4.66 -6.00 14.66
CA GLY A 83 5.32 -6.88 15.64
C GLY A 83 6.75 -7.29 15.26
N ASP A 84 7.23 -6.96 14.07
CA ASP A 84 8.60 -7.28 13.64
C ASP A 84 9.63 -6.23 14.13
N VAL A 85 9.33 -5.53 15.20
CA VAL A 85 10.22 -4.59 15.87
C VAL A 85 11.36 -5.39 16.52
N GLY A 86 12.51 -5.49 15.82
CA GLY A 86 13.75 -6.04 16.40
C GLY A 86 14.37 -7.26 15.71
N GLY A 87 13.80 -7.77 14.63
CA GLY A 87 14.38 -8.92 13.90
C GLY A 87 15.21 -8.52 12.68
N ASN A 88 16.26 -9.31 12.42
CA ASN A 88 17.18 -9.18 11.26
C ASN A 88 16.50 -9.41 9.88
N THR A 89 15.17 -9.41 9.85
CA THR A 89 14.33 -9.73 8.69
C THR A 89 14.22 -8.60 7.66
N GLY A 90 14.75 -7.42 7.96
CA GLY A 90 14.70 -6.26 7.06
C GLY A 90 15.58 -6.40 5.83
N HIS A 91 16.80 -6.93 5.99
CA HIS A 91 17.76 -7.14 4.89
C HIS A 91 17.22 -8.15 3.87
N ASP A 92 16.65 -9.27 4.33
CA ASP A 92 16.10 -10.30 3.44
C ASP A 92 14.94 -9.76 2.58
N ARG A 93 14.21 -8.77 3.10
CA ARG A 93 13.06 -8.18 2.42
C ARG A 93 13.46 -7.20 1.32
N LEU A 94 14.47 -6.38 1.57
CA LEU A 94 15.02 -5.48 0.56
C LEU A 94 15.69 -6.28 -0.57
N ALA A 95 16.35 -7.40 -0.25
CA ALA A 95 16.89 -8.31 -1.24
C ALA A 95 15.81 -8.91 -2.15
N VAL A 96 14.62 -9.21 -1.61
CA VAL A 96 13.47 -9.65 -2.43
C VAL A 96 13.01 -8.53 -3.37
N VAL A 97 12.94 -7.28 -2.88
CA VAL A 97 12.60 -6.13 -3.72
C VAL A 97 13.63 -5.94 -4.83
N GLU A 98 14.92 -5.99 -4.50
CA GLU A 98 16.00 -5.87 -5.49
C GLU A 98 15.89 -6.92 -6.60
N ARG A 99 15.65 -8.18 -6.24
CA ARG A 99 15.41 -9.27 -7.20
C ARG A 99 14.19 -9.02 -8.08
N LEU A 100 13.08 -8.52 -7.48
CA LEU A 100 11.85 -8.21 -8.21
C LEU A 100 12.07 -7.09 -9.23
N LEU A 101 12.75 -6.01 -8.82
CA LEU A 101 13.05 -4.87 -9.68
C LEU A 101 13.99 -5.26 -10.83
N ALA A 102 15.04 -6.05 -10.53
CA ALA A 102 15.93 -6.56 -11.55
C ALA A 102 15.19 -7.41 -12.58
N ALA A 103 14.38 -8.38 -12.13
CA ALA A 103 13.59 -9.23 -13.02
C ALA A 103 12.58 -8.41 -13.84
N ALA A 104 11.88 -7.46 -13.22
CA ALA A 104 10.95 -6.57 -13.92
C ALA A 104 11.64 -5.74 -15.01
N GLY A 105 12.85 -5.25 -14.73
CA GLY A 105 13.68 -4.55 -15.71
C GLY A 105 14.11 -5.44 -16.87
N ASP A 106 14.55 -6.67 -16.57
CA ASP A 106 15.06 -7.62 -17.57
C ASP A 106 13.96 -8.07 -18.56
N VAL A 107 12.71 -8.22 -18.09
CA VAL A 107 11.59 -8.68 -18.93
C VAL A 107 10.74 -7.54 -19.52
N GLY A 108 11.09 -6.29 -19.23
CA GLY A 108 10.45 -5.12 -19.82
C GLY A 108 9.09 -4.74 -19.21
N VAL A 109 8.89 -4.94 -17.90
CA VAL A 109 7.71 -4.41 -17.21
C VAL A 109 7.67 -2.89 -17.37
N GLY A 110 6.54 -2.37 -17.84
CA GLY A 110 6.38 -0.94 -18.14
C GLY A 110 5.79 -0.11 -17.01
N HIS A 111 5.16 -0.73 -16.00
CA HIS A 111 4.57 -0.02 -14.88
C HIS A 111 4.78 -0.77 -13.56
N LEU A 112 5.29 -0.06 -12.57
CA LEU A 112 5.48 -0.57 -11.21
C LEU A 112 4.67 0.28 -10.22
N VAL A 113 3.78 -0.35 -9.47
CA VAL A 113 3.06 0.25 -8.34
C VAL A 113 3.61 -0.34 -7.06
N VAL A 114 4.22 0.46 -6.20
CA VAL A 114 4.78 -0.01 -4.93
C VAL A 114 4.02 0.58 -3.75
N ARG A 115 3.75 -0.26 -2.74
CA ARG A 115 3.19 0.22 -1.48
C ARG A 115 4.32 0.64 -0.53
N SER A 116 4.45 1.94 -0.34
CA SER A 116 5.26 2.56 0.71
C SER A 116 4.42 2.83 1.98
N SER A 117 4.63 3.97 2.63
CA SER A 117 3.87 4.43 3.80
C SER A 117 4.09 5.92 4.01
N ALA A 118 3.10 6.65 4.52
CA ALA A 118 3.27 8.03 4.98
C ALA A 118 4.30 8.17 6.12
N MET A 119 4.67 7.08 6.79
CA MET A 119 5.72 7.07 7.81
C MET A 119 7.12 7.43 7.25
N VAL A 120 7.31 7.43 5.93
CA VAL A 120 8.58 7.87 5.30
C VAL A 120 8.87 9.34 5.52
N TYR A 121 7.86 10.16 5.80
CA TYR A 121 8.05 11.57 6.12
C TYR A 121 8.62 11.80 7.52
N GLY A 122 8.51 10.81 8.42
CA GLY A 122 8.83 10.97 9.85
C GLY A 122 7.86 11.92 10.57
N ALA A 123 7.95 11.96 11.89
CA ALA A 123 7.16 12.86 12.73
C ALA A 123 8.06 14.01 13.23
N TRP A 124 8.40 14.92 12.34
CA TRP A 124 9.29 16.04 12.65
C TRP A 124 8.50 17.31 12.96
N PRO A 125 8.94 18.13 13.94
CA PRO A 125 8.24 19.37 14.33
C PRO A 125 8.16 20.41 13.19
N ASP A 126 9.07 20.33 12.23
CA ASP A 126 9.16 21.23 11.08
C ASP A 126 8.49 20.68 9.81
N ASN A 127 7.75 19.57 9.93
CA ASN A 127 6.97 19.05 8.80
C ASN A 127 5.88 20.06 8.40
N PRO A 128 5.66 20.27 7.09
CA PRO A 128 4.54 21.09 6.64
C PRO A 128 3.19 20.42 6.98
N VAL A 129 2.16 21.24 7.19
CA VAL A 129 0.78 20.78 7.40
C VAL A 129 -0.12 21.49 6.39
N PRO A 130 -0.76 20.74 5.46
CA PRO A 130 -0.69 19.29 5.28
C PRO A 130 0.65 18.81 4.70
N LEU A 131 0.97 17.52 4.91
CA LEU A 131 2.06 16.83 4.20
C LEU A 131 1.60 16.53 2.77
N THR A 132 2.30 17.10 1.79
CA THR A 132 2.11 16.82 0.37
C THR A 132 3.21 15.88 -0.14
N GLU A 133 3.08 15.38 -1.37
CA GLU A 133 4.05 14.49 -2.00
C GLU A 133 5.43 15.12 -2.21
N ASP A 134 5.49 16.46 -2.29
CA ASP A 134 6.73 17.25 -2.39
C ASP A 134 7.50 17.34 -1.05
N ALA A 135 6.86 16.94 0.06
CA ALA A 135 7.53 16.94 1.35
C ALA A 135 8.71 15.94 1.34
N PRO A 136 9.85 16.30 1.96
CA PRO A 136 11.04 15.47 1.91
C PRO A 136 10.84 14.15 2.65
N VAL A 137 11.31 13.06 2.06
CA VAL A 137 11.39 11.74 2.70
C VAL A 137 12.49 11.79 3.76
N ARG A 138 12.09 11.77 5.03
CA ARG A 138 12.97 11.85 6.22
C ARG A 138 12.50 10.85 7.29
N PRO A 139 12.61 9.53 7.08
CA PRO A 139 12.13 8.56 8.06
C PRO A 139 12.86 8.72 9.39
N CYS A 140 12.16 8.49 10.51
CA CYS A 140 12.80 8.41 11.81
C CYS A 140 13.79 7.23 11.82
N PRO A 141 15.10 7.44 12.12
CA PRO A 141 16.10 6.39 12.05
C PRO A 141 15.84 5.19 12.98
N ASP A 142 15.20 5.45 14.11
CA ASP A 142 14.86 4.42 15.10
C ASP A 142 13.62 3.61 14.71
N PHE A 143 12.91 4.02 13.66
CA PHE A 143 11.73 3.33 13.18
C PHE A 143 12.04 2.57 11.87
N LEU A 144 12.62 1.39 12.01
CA LEU A 144 13.12 0.56 10.89
C LEU A 144 12.08 0.32 9.81
N PHE A 145 10.80 0.24 10.16
CA PHE A 145 9.74 0.13 9.16
C PHE A 145 9.76 1.30 8.16
N ALA A 146 9.81 2.55 8.67
CA ALA A 146 9.84 3.74 7.82
C ALA A 146 11.14 3.81 7.00
N VAL A 147 12.29 3.46 7.62
CA VAL A 147 13.59 3.39 6.93
C VAL A 147 13.55 2.39 5.77
N HIS A 148 12.98 1.20 5.99
CA HIS A 148 12.85 0.21 4.92
C HIS A 148 11.90 0.66 3.80
N ARG A 149 10.83 1.42 4.14
CA ARG A 149 9.93 1.98 3.12
C ARG A 149 10.61 3.05 2.28
N ALA A 150 11.37 3.95 2.92
CA ALA A 150 12.16 4.93 2.20
C ALA A 150 13.18 4.24 1.26
N ARG A 151 13.86 3.19 1.73
CA ARG A 151 14.79 2.43 0.89
C ARG A 151 14.10 1.73 -0.29
N LEU A 152 12.89 1.18 -0.09
CA LEU A 152 12.06 0.64 -1.17
C LEU A 152 11.80 1.71 -2.24
N GLU A 153 11.42 2.94 -1.83
CA GLU A 153 11.17 4.04 -2.75
C GLU A 153 12.42 4.42 -3.55
N GLU A 154 13.58 4.52 -2.89
CA GLU A 154 14.86 4.78 -3.57
C GLU A 154 15.20 3.72 -4.62
N MET A 155 15.02 2.43 -4.28
CA MET A 155 15.30 1.33 -5.20
C MET A 155 14.32 1.33 -6.38
N ALA A 156 13.04 1.60 -6.13
CA ALA A 156 12.03 1.68 -7.18
C ALA A 156 12.27 2.90 -8.09
N ALA A 157 12.66 4.04 -7.53
CA ALA A 157 13.04 5.22 -8.32
C ALA A 157 14.24 4.94 -9.22
N ALA A 158 15.26 4.27 -8.69
CA ALA A 158 16.43 3.85 -9.49
C ALA A 158 16.07 2.87 -10.62
N TRP A 159 15.03 2.04 -10.43
CA TRP A 159 14.52 1.17 -11.49
C TRP A 159 13.89 1.95 -12.64
N ALA A 160 13.19 3.05 -12.34
CA ALA A 160 12.55 3.90 -13.36
C ALA A 160 13.53 4.90 -13.99
N ASP A 161 14.56 5.31 -13.25
CA ASP A 161 15.50 6.34 -13.68
C ASP A 161 16.19 6.01 -15.02
N GLY A 162 16.27 6.99 -15.93
CA GLY A 162 16.86 6.84 -17.26
C GLY A 162 16.04 5.97 -18.24
N HIS A 163 14.83 5.53 -17.87
CA HIS A 163 13.95 4.71 -18.69
C HIS A 163 12.59 5.38 -18.92
N PRO A 164 12.44 6.19 -19.99
CA PRO A 164 11.22 7.00 -20.22
C PRO A 164 9.95 6.16 -20.43
N ASP A 165 10.08 4.89 -20.78
CA ASP A 165 8.95 3.97 -20.98
C ASP A 165 8.47 3.33 -19.68
N ARG A 166 9.20 3.51 -18.58
CA ARG A 166 8.85 2.99 -17.27
C ARG A 166 8.07 4.02 -16.46
N VAL A 167 6.97 3.58 -15.88
CA VAL A 167 6.13 4.36 -14.96
C VAL A 167 6.28 3.81 -13.57
N LEU A 168 6.48 4.68 -12.57
CA LEU A 168 6.57 4.30 -11.17
C LEU A 168 5.51 5.03 -10.35
N THR A 169 4.57 4.28 -9.79
CA THR A 169 3.67 4.80 -8.75
C THR A 169 4.14 4.37 -7.36
N VAL A 170 4.29 5.33 -6.47
CA VAL A 170 4.64 5.07 -5.06
C VAL A 170 3.45 5.45 -4.17
N LEU A 171 2.70 4.46 -3.71
CA LEU A 171 1.60 4.70 -2.78
C LEU A 171 2.14 4.92 -1.36
N ARG A 172 1.88 6.07 -0.76
CA ARG A 172 2.22 6.44 0.61
C ARG A 172 0.96 6.47 1.49
N PRO A 173 0.41 5.30 1.84
CA PRO A 173 -0.80 5.26 2.65
C PRO A 173 -0.55 5.72 4.09
N ALA A 174 -1.57 6.36 4.67
CA ALA A 174 -1.73 6.48 6.11
C ALA A 174 -1.83 5.09 6.76
N VAL A 175 -1.93 5.03 8.09
CA VAL A 175 -2.05 3.76 8.81
C VAL A 175 -3.25 2.98 8.28
N THR A 176 -2.98 1.85 7.62
CA THR A 176 -4.03 1.07 6.95
C THR A 176 -4.64 0.07 7.93
N VAL A 177 -5.96 0.10 8.04
CA VAL A 177 -6.76 -0.80 8.86
C VAL A 177 -7.57 -1.76 7.98
N ALA A 178 -7.77 -2.97 8.46
CA ALA A 178 -8.54 -4.01 7.78
C ALA A 178 -9.33 -4.83 8.81
N GLU A 179 -10.57 -5.14 8.49
CA GLU A 179 -11.46 -5.91 9.36
C GLU A 179 -10.92 -7.31 9.68
N GLU A 180 -10.22 -7.91 8.74
CA GLU A 180 -9.68 -9.28 8.86
C GLU A 180 -8.43 -9.38 9.75
N ARG A 181 -7.91 -8.25 10.23
CA ARG A 181 -6.74 -8.21 11.12
C ARG A 181 -6.95 -7.25 12.29
N PRO A 182 -7.91 -7.55 13.18
CA PRO A 182 -8.16 -6.68 14.34
C PRO A 182 -6.94 -6.57 15.28
N GLY A 183 -6.09 -7.60 15.34
CA GLY A 183 -4.84 -7.54 16.10
C GLY A 183 -3.80 -6.54 15.56
N GLY A 184 -3.80 -6.28 14.27
CA GLY A 184 -2.96 -5.24 13.65
C GLY A 184 -3.37 -3.85 14.10
N LEU A 185 -4.67 -3.60 14.19
CA LEU A 185 -5.20 -2.34 14.72
C LEU A 185 -4.88 -2.16 16.19
N ALA A 186 -5.07 -3.18 17.02
CA ALA A 186 -4.73 -3.15 18.45
C ALA A 186 -3.25 -2.83 18.69
N SER A 187 -2.35 -3.35 17.84
CA SER A 187 -0.93 -3.04 17.90
C SER A 187 -0.63 -1.58 17.55
N VAL A 188 -1.29 -1.03 16.53
CA VAL A 188 -1.14 0.38 16.14
C VAL A 188 -1.72 1.30 17.22
N VAL A 189 -2.89 0.97 17.75
CA VAL A 189 -3.54 1.71 18.83
C VAL A 189 -2.69 1.66 20.09
N GLY A 190 -2.17 0.48 20.45
CA GLY A 190 -1.28 0.32 21.61
C GLY A 190 0.00 1.15 21.47
N ALA A 191 0.58 1.24 20.29
CA ALA A 191 1.72 2.11 20.02
C ALA A 191 1.34 3.60 20.09
N ALA A 192 0.21 4.00 19.51
CA ALA A 192 -0.27 5.38 19.52
C ALA A 192 -0.67 5.85 20.93
N THR A 193 -1.30 5.00 21.74
CA THR A 193 -1.71 5.33 23.12
C THR A 193 -0.53 5.36 24.09
N SER A 194 0.62 4.76 23.74
CA SER A 194 1.84 4.85 24.54
C SER A 194 2.59 6.18 24.32
N ILE A 195 2.29 6.91 23.25
CA ILE A 195 2.83 8.25 23.00
C ILE A 195 2.00 9.26 23.81
N ARG A 196 2.40 9.56 25.03
CA ARG A 196 1.83 10.67 25.80
C ARG A 196 2.59 11.95 25.42
N SER A 197 1.87 12.89 24.80
CA SER A 197 2.35 14.25 24.64
C SER A 197 1.81 15.11 25.77
N ASP A 198 2.67 15.88 26.44
CA ASP A 198 2.25 16.91 27.38
C ASP A 198 1.48 18.06 26.70
N GLU A 199 1.49 18.11 25.38
CA GLU A 199 0.88 19.16 24.54
C GLU A 199 -0.50 18.77 23.97
N GLY A 200 -1.05 17.59 24.30
CA GLY A 200 -2.35 17.15 23.85
C GLY A 200 -2.38 15.73 23.27
N GLU A 201 -3.57 15.30 22.85
CA GLU A 201 -3.74 13.98 22.21
C GLU A 201 -3.24 14.00 20.78
N PRO A 202 -2.31 13.09 20.40
CA PRO A 202 -1.86 12.99 19.03
C PRO A 202 -3.03 12.56 18.12
N LEU A 203 -3.24 13.30 17.04
CA LEU A 203 -4.21 12.97 16.01
C LEU A 203 -3.56 12.09 14.94
N GLY A 204 -4.29 11.10 14.47
CA GLY A 204 -3.85 10.20 13.41
C GLY A 204 -4.87 10.07 12.29
N GLN A 205 -4.39 9.71 11.10
CA GLN A 205 -5.22 9.32 9.96
C GLN A 205 -5.16 7.81 9.78
N PHE A 206 -6.33 7.18 9.59
CA PHE A 206 -6.45 5.72 9.47
C PHE A 206 -7.24 5.41 8.20
N LEU A 207 -6.56 4.79 7.24
CA LEU A 207 -7.09 4.48 5.93
C LEU A 207 -7.71 3.08 5.92
N HIS A 208 -8.91 2.95 5.36
CA HIS A 208 -9.49 1.62 5.15
C HIS A 208 -8.76 0.86 4.03
N SER A 209 -8.68 -0.46 4.15
CA SER A 209 -8.03 -1.31 3.14
C SER A 209 -8.71 -1.29 1.77
N ASP A 210 -10.00 -0.96 1.73
CA ASP A 210 -10.74 -0.77 0.47
C ASP A 210 -10.28 0.49 -0.27
N ASP A 211 -10.09 1.60 0.43
CA ASP A 211 -9.65 2.87 -0.18
C ASP A 211 -8.22 2.75 -0.73
N LEU A 212 -7.34 2.05 0.01
CA LEU A 212 -6.00 1.76 -0.52
C LEU A 212 -6.03 0.85 -1.74
N ALA A 213 -6.96 -0.11 -1.78
CA ALA A 213 -7.12 -0.97 -2.95
C ALA A 213 -7.65 -0.18 -4.15
N ASP A 214 -8.59 0.73 -3.93
CA ASP A 214 -9.11 1.61 -4.98
C ASP A 214 -8.01 2.53 -5.52
N ALA A 215 -7.20 3.14 -4.64
CA ALA A 215 -6.06 3.94 -5.06
C ALA A 215 -5.07 3.15 -5.92
N ALA A 216 -4.77 1.90 -5.55
CA ALA A 216 -3.88 1.04 -6.33
C ALA A 216 -4.47 0.69 -7.71
N VAL A 217 -5.77 0.38 -7.79
CA VAL A 217 -6.47 0.09 -9.05
C VAL A 217 -6.52 1.32 -9.95
N CYS A 218 -6.83 2.49 -9.38
CA CYS A 218 -6.77 3.76 -10.10
C CYS A 218 -5.38 4.01 -10.67
N ALA A 219 -4.33 3.87 -9.85
CA ALA A 219 -2.96 4.08 -10.28
C ALA A 219 -2.59 3.17 -11.48
N VAL A 220 -3.06 1.92 -11.48
CA VAL A 220 -2.90 1.01 -12.63
C VAL A 220 -3.65 1.54 -13.86
N ALA A 221 -4.91 1.93 -13.69
CA ALA A 221 -5.77 2.36 -14.79
C ALA A 221 -5.23 3.61 -15.49
N VAL A 222 -4.82 4.65 -14.73
CA VAL A 222 -4.33 5.91 -15.30
C VAL A 222 -2.81 5.90 -15.54
N ARG A 223 -2.10 4.84 -15.19
CA ARG A 223 -0.62 4.75 -15.21
C ARG A 223 0.02 5.97 -14.52
N TYR A 224 -0.43 6.22 -13.30
CA TYR A 224 0.04 7.38 -12.54
C TYR A 224 1.54 7.28 -12.28
N ASP A 225 2.27 8.36 -12.58
CA ASP A 225 3.72 8.43 -12.39
C ASP A 225 4.06 9.37 -11.22
N GLY A 226 4.72 8.84 -10.21
CA GLY A 226 5.15 9.58 -9.04
C GLY A 226 4.63 9.06 -7.70
N PRO A 227 4.96 9.77 -6.60
CA PRO A 227 4.42 9.48 -5.28
C PRO A 227 2.96 9.94 -5.18
N LEU A 228 2.19 9.21 -4.37
CA LEU A 228 0.77 9.47 -4.11
C LEU A 228 0.47 9.22 -2.63
N ASN A 229 0.11 10.27 -1.91
CA ASN A 229 -0.39 10.16 -0.55
C ASN A 229 -1.82 9.62 -0.56
N VAL A 230 -2.05 8.56 0.20
CA VAL A 230 -3.38 7.95 0.31
C VAL A 230 -3.83 8.05 1.78
N ALA A 231 -4.65 9.02 2.07
CA ALA A 231 -5.13 9.31 3.42
C ALA A 231 -6.58 9.82 3.38
N PRO A 232 -7.39 9.57 4.43
CA PRO A 232 -8.71 10.18 4.54
C PRO A 232 -8.58 11.66 4.94
N ASP A 233 -9.60 12.46 4.69
CA ASP A 233 -9.66 13.86 5.14
C ASP A 233 -9.83 14.02 6.66
N GLY A 234 -10.25 12.94 7.36
CA GLY A 234 -10.54 12.97 8.79
C GLY A 234 -9.34 12.61 9.65
N TRP A 235 -9.30 13.19 10.87
CA TRP A 235 -8.33 12.91 11.92
C TRP A 235 -9.05 12.38 13.15
N ILE A 236 -8.49 11.36 13.79
CA ILE A 236 -9.03 10.83 15.05
C ILE A 236 -7.92 10.74 16.10
N SER A 237 -8.31 10.97 17.37
CA SER A 237 -7.36 10.82 18.46
C SER A 237 -7.09 9.34 18.79
N ALA A 238 -5.94 9.09 19.44
CA ALA A 238 -5.60 7.75 19.90
C ALA A 238 -6.63 7.18 20.89
N VAL A 239 -7.29 8.04 21.68
CA VAL A 239 -8.35 7.63 22.62
C VAL A 239 -9.58 7.15 21.87
N VAL A 240 -10.04 7.92 20.87
CA VAL A 240 -11.17 7.51 20.01
C VAL A 240 -10.84 6.18 19.31
N MET A 241 -9.61 6.02 18.81
CA MET A 241 -9.18 4.75 18.22
C MET A 241 -9.17 3.59 19.22
N ALA A 242 -8.77 3.82 20.48
CA ALA A 242 -8.79 2.78 21.51
C ALA A 242 -10.21 2.33 21.83
N ASP A 243 -11.15 3.28 21.94
CA ASP A 243 -12.56 2.99 22.15
C ASP A 243 -13.18 2.22 20.97
N LEU A 244 -12.80 2.57 19.74
CA LEU A 244 -13.21 1.88 18.52
C LEU A 244 -12.56 0.48 18.38
N GLY A 245 -11.34 0.30 18.86
CA GLY A 245 -10.57 -0.96 18.79
C GLY A 245 -11.21 -2.13 19.51
N GLY A 246 -12.09 -1.87 20.50
CA GLY A 246 -12.93 -2.89 21.14
C GLY A 246 -14.06 -3.42 20.24
N TYR A 247 -14.32 -2.78 19.10
CA TYR A 247 -15.44 -3.06 18.20
C TYR A 247 -14.95 -3.26 16.74
N GLY A 248 -14.03 -4.17 16.53
CA GLY A 248 -13.34 -4.39 15.23
C GLY A 248 -14.19 -4.44 13.95
N HIS A 249 -15.52 -4.57 14.08
CA HIS A 249 -16.47 -4.53 12.98
C HIS A 249 -16.95 -3.12 12.58
N ARG A 250 -16.58 -2.09 13.34
CA ARG A 250 -17.18 -0.75 13.18
C ARG A 250 -16.20 0.34 12.73
N VAL A 251 -14.92 0.05 12.62
CA VAL A 251 -13.92 1.10 12.33
C VAL A 251 -14.21 1.78 10.98
N GLY A 252 -14.49 1.02 9.93
CA GLY A 252 -14.85 1.59 8.62
C GLY A 252 -16.16 2.37 8.64
N SER A 253 -17.20 1.83 9.29
CA SER A 253 -18.52 2.49 9.36
C SER A 253 -18.56 3.66 10.34
N LEU A 254 -17.69 3.70 11.35
CA LEU A 254 -17.58 4.80 12.31
C LEU A 254 -16.69 5.91 11.76
N LEU A 255 -15.60 5.58 11.05
CA LEU A 255 -14.84 6.56 10.26
C LEU A 255 -15.76 7.25 9.24
N ALA A 256 -16.61 6.49 8.53
CA ALA A 256 -17.63 7.05 7.64
C ALA A 256 -18.67 7.89 8.37
N ALA A 257 -19.09 7.50 9.57
CA ALA A 257 -20.08 8.24 10.36
C ALA A 257 -19.51 9.52 10.98
N GLU A 258 -18.29 9.50 11.50
CA GLU A 258 -17.63 10.69 12.08
C GLU A 258 -17.16 11.68 11.01
N THR A 259 -16.70 11.18 9.86
CA THR A 259 -16.28 12.04 8.74
C THR A 259 -17.43 12.41 7.80
N GLY A 260 -18.61 11.81 7.98
CA GLY A 260 -19.80 12.03 7.14
C GLY A 260 -19.63 11.52 5.71
N ARG A 261 -18.73 10.60 5.45
CA ARG A 261 -18.36 10.12 4.12
C ARG A 261 -18.44 8.61 3.98
N GLU A 262 -18.96 8.16 2.85
CA GLU A 262 -18.92 6.76 2.44
C GLU A 262 -17.48 6.35 2.03
N PRO A 263 -17.04 5.12 2.34
CA PRO A 263 -15.78 4.58 1.81
C PRO A 263 -15.73 4.73 0.28
N GLY A 264 -14.59 5.17 -0.26
CA GLY A 264 -14.43 5.44 -1.70
C GLY A 264 -14.86 6.82 -2.18
N SER A 265 -15.38 7.71 -1.31
CA SER A 265 -15.75 9.09 -1.70
C SER A 265 -14.52 9.97 -1.99
N ASP A 266 -13.39 9.69 -1.36
CA ASP A 266 -12.15 10.46 -1.52
C ASP A 266 -11.44 10.15 -2.84
N LEU A 267 -11.63 8.93 -3.37
CA LEU A 267 -11.07 8.52 -4.65
C LEU A 267 -11.66 9.31 -5.83
N ARG A 268 -12.95 9.68 -5.77
CA ARG A 268 -13.58 10.50 -6.82
C ARG A 268 -12.93 11.87 -6.94
N ARG A 269 -12.52 12.48 -5.83
CA ARG A 269 -11.79 13.76 -5.84
C ARG A 269 -10.39 13.63 -6.42
N LEU A 270 -9.71 12.51 -6.17
CA LEU A 270 -8.40 12.22 -6.75
C LEU A 270 -8.49 12.12 -8.28
N ILE A 271 -9.54 11.45 -8.80
CA ILE A 271 -9.77 11.28 -10.24
C ILE A 271 -10.13 12.62 -10.90
N ASP A 272 -10.89 13.48 -10.22
CA ASP A 272 -11.28 14.80 -10.73
C ASP A 272 -10.12 15.81 -10.77
N HIS A 273 -8.98 15.49 -10.13
CA HIS A 273 -7.77 16.33 -10.09
C HIS A 273 -6.61 15.77 -10.92
N LEU A 274 -6.74 14.56 -11.45
CA LEU A 274 -5.80 13.94 -12.41
C LEU A 274 -6.30 14.08 -13.83
#